data_d387c142665ea43e7241987976777404
#
_entry.id   d387c142665ea43e7241987976777404
#
_cell.length_a   1.000
_cell.length_b   1.000
_cell.length_c   1.000
_cell.angle_alpha   90.00
_cell.angle_beta   90.00
_cell.angle_gamma   90.00
#
_symmetry.space_group_name_H-M   'P 1'
#
loop_
_entity.id
_entity.type
_entity.pdbx_description
1 polymer ?
#
loop_
_entity_poly.entity_id
_entity_poly.type
_entity_poly.pdbx_seq_one_letter_code
_entity_poly.pdbx_strand_id
1 'polypeptide(L)'
;SRAELSAISGAIAYVEKTQKAERPPLSHPEREESGATLFIDPATRANLEILRTLSGSREGSLVKAVDRTVTGAGARLLAERLTAPLTDPDRIAERLDSVSFFRNEPQLCQAVRLALKGVADMPRPLSRLALTRGGPRDLGALRAGFAAAADIAELFSGKAPPRELAGALGAVAALPAALAGHIARALAEDLPLLKRDGGFLRAGYDAELDEMRALRDGTRKVIAAMERDLAEETGIRSLKIRHNNVLGYYTEVTANHAAAMTGSEAAKARFIHRQTMASAMRFTTTELAGLETRIANAADRALAIELAAFEALVAEAVAEAEKIRAGAAALAVLDVSAAFALLSEAENWCRPQVDASLAFTVTGGRHPVVEQALRRSGEGPFVANDCELSPQGDGRYGAIWLLTGPNMGGKSTFLRQNALIAILAQAGSFVPARAAHVGVVDRLFSRVGAS
;
A
#
# COMPACT_ATOMS: atom_id res chain seq x y z
N SER A 1 -29.02 -12.68 10.81
CA SER A 1 -29.53 -14.04 11.07
C SER A 1 -28.61 -14.80 12.02
N ARG A 2 -29.07 -15.93 12.58
CA ARG A 2 -28.23 -16.81 13.42
C ARG A 2 -27.05 -17.40 12.65
N ALA A 3 -27.23 -17.68 11.36
CA ALA A 3 -26.17 -18.19 10.49
C ALA A 3 -25.08 -17.13 10.25
N GLU A 4 -25.43 -15.89 10.06
CA GLU A 4 -24.50 -14.77 9.90
C GLU A 4 -23.64 -14.56 11.16
N LEU A 5 -24.30 -14.56 12.33
CA LEU A 5 -23.58 -14.47 13.60
C LEU A 5 -22.62 -15.64 13.82
N SER A 6 -23.03 -16.86 13.44
CA SER A 6 -22.16 -18.03 13.51
C SER A 6 -20.96 -17.93 12.57
N ALA A 7 -21.15 -17.41 11.35
CA ALA A 7 -20.06 -17.18 10.39
C ALA A 7 -19.07 -16.12 10.90
N ILE A 8 -19.58 -15.00 11.44
CA ILE A 8 -18.77 -13.94 12.04
C ILE A 8 -17.95 -14.50 13.21
N SER A 9 -18.61 -15.23 14.13
CA SER A 9 -17.95 -15.85 15.29
C SER A 9 -16.86 -16.84 14.87
N GLY A 10 -17.13 -17.66 13.85
CA GLY A 10 -16.16 -18.61 13.29
C GLY A 10 -14.94 -17.90 12.67
N ALA A 11 -15.16 -16.82 11.93
CA ALA A 11 -14.09 -16.01 11.36
C ALA A 11 -13.22 -15.35 12.43
N ILE A 12 -13.84 -14.76 13.48
CA ILE A 12 -13.13 -14.15 14.61
C ILE A 12 -12.30 -15.22 15.34
N ALA A 13 -12.90 -16.35 15.67
CA ALA A 13 -12.18 -17.46 16.35
C ALA A 13 -10.99 -17.99 15.53
N TYR A 14 -11.13 -18.06 14.20
CA TYR A 14 -10.02 -18.42 13.32
C TYR A 14 -8.90 -17.36 13.36
N VAL A 15 -9.22 -16.07 13.31
CA VAL A 15 -8.23 -14.99 13.42
C VAL A 15 -7.50 -15.07 14.76
N GLU A 16 -8.22 -15.21 15.89
CA GLU A 16 -7.62 -15.36 17.21
C GLU A 16 -6.68 -16.54 17.32
N LYS A 17 -7.10 -17.70 16.80
CA LYS A 17 -6.27 -18.92 16.78
C LYS A 17 -5.01 -18.77 15.95
N THR A 18 -5.08 -18.07 14.81
CA THR A 18 -3.94 -17.93 13.87
C THR A 18 -3.00 -16.80 14.24
N GLN A 19 -3.50 -15.73 14.86
CA GLN A 19 -2.71 -14.53 15.22
C GLN A 19 -2.20 -14.53 16.67
N LYS A 20 -2.44 -15.61 17.44
CA LYS A 20 -1.87 -15.85 18.80
C LYS A 20 -2.03 -14.65 19.75
N ALA A 21 -3.24 -14.20 19.97
CA ALA A 21 -3.65 -13.15 20.91
C ALA A 21 -3.61 -11.70 20.41
N GLU A 22 -3.06 -11.40 19.27
CA GLU A 22 -3.16 -10.07 18.67
C GLU A 22 -4.27 -10.05 17.62
N ARG A 23 -5.26 -9.18 17.82
CA ARG A 23 -6.34 -9.00 16.83
C ARG A 23 -5.96 -7.89 15.85
N PRO A 24 -5.91 -8.17 14.55
CA PRO A 24 -5.87 -7.09 13.57
C PRO A 24 -7.15 -6.26 13.71
N PRO A 25 -7.13 -4.97 13.43
CA PRO A 25 -8.35 -4.17 13.41
C PRO A 25 -9.28 -4.78 12.35
N LEU A 26 -10.43 -5.28 12.79
CA LEU A 26 -11.47 -5.83 11.94
C LEU A 26 -12.45 -4.72 11.58
N SER A 27 -12.92 -4.70 10.33
CA SER A 27 -14.05 -3.85 9.93
C SER A 27 -15.37 -4.44 10.45
N HIS A 28 -16.39 -3.60 10.55
CA HIS A 28 -17.74 -4.09 10.81
C HIS A 28 -18.14 -5.10 9.71
N PRO A 29 -18.78 -6.22 10.08
CA PRO A 29 -19.25 -7.17 9.08
C PRO A 29 -20.36 -6.54 8.24
N GLU A 30 -20.22 -6.63 6.93
CA GLU A 30 -21.22 -6.20 5.97
C GLU A 30 -21.96 -7.42 5.44
N ARG A 31 -23.27 -7.26 5.23
CA ARG A 31 -24.09 -8.29 4.62
C ARG A 31 -23.94 -8.23 3.11
N GLU A 32 -23.47 -9.31 2.52
CA GLU A 32 -23.52 -9.46 1.07
C GLU A 32 -24.94 -9.81 0.65
N GLU A 33 -25.58 -8.91 -0.08
CA GLU A 33 -26.95 -9.13 -0.60
C GLU A 33 -26.92 -10.11 -1.77
N SER A 34 -27.73 -11.17 -1.69
CA SER A 34 -27.89 -12.11 -2.79
C SER A 34 -28.44 -11.37 -4.02
N GLY A 35 -27.75 -11.46 -5.15
CA GLY A 35 -28.13 -10.80 -6.39
C GLY A 35 -27.57 -9.40 -6.58
N ALA A 36 -26.78 -8.85 -5.64
CA ALA A 36 -26.09 -7.57 -5.83
C ALA A 36 -25.01 -7.62 -6.91
N THR A 37 -24.55 -8.82 -7.26
CA THR A 37 -23.53 -9.03 -8.28
C THR A 37 -23.92 -10.16 -9.23
N LEU A 38 -23.45 -10.05 -10.47
CA LEU A 38 -23.60 -11.07 -11.51
C LEU A 38 -23.02 -12.41 -11.03
N PHE A 39 -23.84 -13.42 -10.95
CA PHE A 39 -23.39 -14.76 -10.60
C PHE A 39 -22.65 -15.41 -11.77
N ILE A 40 -21.37 -15.71 -11.56
CA ILE A 40 -20.51 -16.42 -12.51
C ILE A 40 -19.92 -17.63 -11.78
N ASP A 41 -20.29 -18.84 -12.19
CA ASP A 41 -19.77 -20.06 -11.55
C ASP A 41 -18.26 -20.25 -11.82
N PRO A 42 -17.56 -21.06 -11.00
CA PRO A 42 -16.11 -21.23 -11.14
C PRO A 42 -15.67 -21.79 -12.50
N ALA A 43 -16.48 -22.67 -13.13
CA ALA A 43 -16.15 -23.24 -14.43
C ALA A 43 -16.28 -22.17 -15.52
N THR A 44 -17.31 -21.34 -15.48
CA THR A 44 -17.50 -20.21 -16.38
C THR A 44 -16.37 -19.16 -16.21
N ARG A 45 -15.97 -18.83 -14.96
CA ARG A 45 -14.83 -17.93 -14.72
C ARG A 45 -13.54 -18.46 -15.36
N ALA A 46 -13.28 -19.75 -15.25
CA ALA A 46 -12.12 -20.39 -15.87
C ALA A 46 -12.23 -20.42 -17.41
N ASN A 47 -13.39 -20.78 -17.95
CA ASN A 47 -13.63 -20.84 -19.39
C ASN A 47 -13.52 -19.49 -20.09
N LEU A 48 -13.93 -18.42 -19.41
CA LEU A 48 -13.82 -17.04 -19.90
C LEU A 48 -12.43 -16.43 -19.63
N GLU A 49 -11.56 -17.15 -18.95
CA GLU A 49 -10.19 -16.73 -18.66
C GLU A 49 -10.15 -15.32 -18.01
N ILE A 50 -11.03 -15.06 -17.05
CA ILE A 50 -11.19 -13.70 -16.47
C ILE A 50 -9.90 -13.28 -15.75
N LEU A 51 -9.38 -14.07 -14.80
CA LEU A 51 -8.18 -13.76 -14.03
C LEU A 51 -6.94 -14.45 -14.52
N ARG A 52 -7.08 -15.66 -15.06
CA ARG A 52 -6.00 -16.51 -15.57
C ARG A 52 -6.49 -17.29 -16.76
N THR A 53 -5.57 -17.63 -17.65
CA THR A 53 -5.82 -18.56 -18.76
C THR A 53 -6.04 -19.98 -18.23
N LEU A 54 -6.54 -20.87 -19.07
CA LEU A 54 -6.67 -22.32 -18.75
C LEU A 54 -5.32 -22.96 -18.39
N SER A 55 -4.21 -22.42 -18.90
CA SER A 55 -2.85 -22.82 -18.50
C SER A 55 -2.38 -22.25 -17.17
N GLY A 56 -3.19 -21.45 -16.47
CA GLY A 56 -2.85 -20.81 -15.19
C GLY A 56 -2.08 -19.50 -15.29
N SER A 57 -1.71 -19.05 -16.49
CA SER A 57 -1.02 -17.78 -16.72
C SER A 57 -1.94 -16.57 -16.51
N ARG A 58 -1.41 -15.47 -16.02
CA ARG A 58 -2.10 -14.16 -16.06
C ARG A 58 -2.04 -13.53 -17.45
N GLU A 59 -0.94 -13.73 -18.18
CA GLU A 59 -0.80 -13.27 -19.56
C GLU A 59 -1.81 -14.00 -20.46
N GLY A 60 -2.53 -13.26 -21.27
CA GLY A 60 -3.64 -13.77 -22.09
C GLY A 60 -5.01 -13.78 -21.41
N SER A 61 -5.11 -13.42 -20.11
CA SER A 61 -6.42 -13.30 -19.42
C SER A 61 -7.07 -11.94 -19.66
N LEU A 62 -8.41 -11.86 -19.38
CA LEU A 62 -9.14 -10.60 -19.46
C LEU A 62 -8.53 -9.53 -18.55
N VAL A 63 -8.28 -9.86 -17.26
CA VAL A 63 -7.73 -8.89 -16.32
C VAL A 63 -6.42 -8.32 -16.81
N LYS A 64 -5.55 -9.10 -17.44
CA LYS A 64 -4.29 -8.61 -17.99
C LYS A 64 -4.49 -7.69 -19.20
N ALA A 65 -5.46 -8.01 -20.06
CA ALA A 65 -5.79 -7.21 -21.22
C ALA A 65 -6.34 -5.82 -20.86
N VAL A 66 -7.07 -5.71 -19.73
CA VAL A 66 -7.74 -4.46 -19.33
C VAL A 66 -7.01 -3.70 -18.22
N ASP A 67 -6.05 -4.32 -17.52
CA ASP A 67 -5.35 -3.70 -16.41
C ASP A 67 -4.42 -2.55 -16.88
N ARG A 68 -4.79 -1.34 -16.49
CA ARG A 68 -4.00 -0.11 -16.65
C ARG A 68 -3.80 0.58 -15.30
N THR A 69 -4.10 -0.11 -14.18
CA THR A 69 -3.92 0.44 -12.83
C THR A 69 -2.45 0.69 -12.53
N VAL A 70 -2.19 1.62 -11.62
CA VAL A 70 -0.83 1.99 -11.19
C VAL A 70 -0.55 1.62 -9.74
N THR A 71 -1.57 1.15 -9.01
CA THR A 71 -1.45 0.73 -7.61
C THR A 71 -1.83 -0.75 -7.42
N GLY A 72 -1.23 -1.39 -6.42
CA GLY A 72 -1.63 -2.76 -6.06
C GLY A 72 -3.06 -2.85 -5.52
N ALA A 73 -3.57 -1.80 -4.89
CA ALA A 73 -4.95 -1.72 -4.42
C ALA A 73 -5.92 -1.61 -5.61
N GLY A 74 -5.63 -0.75 -6.59
CA GLY A 74 -6.40 -0.64 -7.82
C GLY A 74 -6.44 -1.94 -8.61
N ALA A 75 -5.31 -2.65 -8.75
CA ALA A 75 -5.26 -3.94 -9.43
C ALA A 75 -6.15 -5.01 -8.75
N ARG A 76 -6.24 -5.01 -7.42
CA ARG A 76 -7.15 -5.91 -6.68
C ARG A 76 -8.61 -5.53 -6.89
N LEU A 77 -8.95 -4.24 -6.78
CA LEU A 77 -10.31 -3.76 -7.02
C LEU A 77 -10.75 -4.03 -8.46
N LEU A 78 -9.87 -3.86 -9.45
CA LEU A 78 -10.15 -4.22 -10.83
C LEU A 78 -10.49 -5.71 -10.98
N ALA A 79 -9.69 -6.59 -10.39
CA ALA A 79 -9.96 -8.03 -10.43
C ALA A 79 -11.29 -8.39 -9.75
N GLU A 80 -11.61 -7.74 -8.63
CA GLU A 80 -12.89 -7.88 -7.93
C GLU A 80 -14.06 -7.44 -8.82
N ARG A 81 -14.01 -6.24 -9.42
CA ARG A 81 -15.06 -5.73 -10.32
C ARG A 81 -15.32 -6.64 -11.52
N LEU A 82 -14.30 -7.32 -12.03
CA LEU A 82 -14.42 -8.26 -13.14
C LEU A 82 -14.98 -9.62 -12.71
N THR A 83 -14.77 -10.04 -11.48
CA THR A 83 -15.24 -11.33 -10.97
C THR A 83 -16.58 -11.25 -10.26
N ALA A 84 -16.98 -10.06 -9.84
CA ALA A 84 -18.25 -9.74 -9.21
C ALA A 84 -18.82 -8.44 -9.79
N PRO A 85 -19.20 -8.42 -11.10
CA PRO A 85 -19.83 -7.26 -11.72
C PRO A 85 -21.16 -6.93 -11.05
N LEU A 86 -21.54 -5.66 -11.04
CA LEU A 86 -22.79 -5.22 -10.40
C LEU A 86 -24.04 -5.64 -11.20
N THR A 87 -25.17 -5.73 -10.49
CA THR A 87 -26.50 -5.96 -11.09
C THR A 87 -27.45 -4.76 -10.90
N ASP A 88 -26.99 -3.71 -10.26
CA ASP A 88 -27.72 -2.46 -10.07
C ASP A 88 -27.34 -1.47 -11.18
N PRO A 89 -28.30 -1.13 -12.10
CA PRO A 89 -28.03 -0.21 -13.21
C PRO A 89 -27.56 1.17 -12.77
N ASP A 90 -28.08 1.69 -11.66
CA ASP A 90 -27.73 3.02 -11.18
C ASP A 90 -26.26 3.06 -10.70
N ARG A 91 -25.85 2.04 -9.94
CA ARG A 91 -24.46 1.90 -9.51
C ARG A 91 -23.50 1.64 -10.67
N ILE A 92 -23.95 0.92 -11.70
CA ILE A 92 -23.16 0.73 -12.93
C ILE A 92 -23.01 2.06 -13.66
N ALA A 93 -24.10 2.84 -13.77
CA ALA A 93 -24.07 4.16 -14.38
C ALA A 93 -23.09 5.11 -13.66
N GLU A 94 -23.08 5.12 -12.31
CA GLU A 94 -22.13 5.91 -11.52
C GLU A 94 -20.67 5.57 -11.86
N ARG A 95 -20.35 4.27 -12.04
CA ARG A 95 -19.01 3.84 -12.48
C ARG A 95 -18.69 4.29 -13.91
N LEU A 96 -19.63 4.15 -14.82
CA LEU A 96 -19.49 4.60 -16.20
C LEU A 96 -19.32 6.13 -16.29
N ASP A 97 -20.00 6.89 -15.42
CA ASP A 97 -19.82 8.34 -15.29
C ASP A 97 -18.42 8.69 -14.83
N SER A 98 -17.86 7.95 -13.87
CA SER A 98 -16.48 8.10 -13.39
C SER A 98 -15.46 7.90 -14.52
N VAL A 99 -15.67 6.89 -15.36
CA VAL A 99 -14.83 6.65 -16.55
C VAL A 99 -14.98 7.79 -17.57
N SER A 100 -16.22 8.21 -17.85
CA SER A 100 -16.51 9.33 -18.76
C SER A 100 -15.85 10.63 -18.28
N PHE A 101 -15.91 10.90 -16.99
CA PHE A 101 -15.29 12.08 -16.38
C PHE A 101 -13.79 12.15 -16.66
N PHE A 102 -13.06 11.07 -16.34
CA PHE A 102 -11.61 11.03 -16.60
C PHE A 102 -11.26 11.04 -18.07
N ARG A 103 -12.11 10.47 -18.94
CA ARG A 103 -11.92 10.52 -20.39
C ARG A 103 -12.08 11.95 -20.93
N ASN A 104 -12.99 12.74 -20.36
CA ASN A 104 -13.22 14.14 -20.73
C ASN A 104 -12.19 15.08 -20.11
N GLU A 105 -11.45 14.65 -19.07
CA GLU A 105 -10.43 15.41 -18.34
C GLU A 105 -9.07 14.68 -18.41
N PRO A 106 -8.46 14.50 -19.59
CA PRO A 106 -7.27 13.65 -19.75
C PRO A 106 -6.05 14.15 -18.97
N GLN A 107 -5.91 15.46 -18.81
CA GLN A 107 -4.82 16.06 -18.02
C GLN A 107 -4.97 15.71 -16.52
N LEU A 108 -6.18 15.83 -15.99
CA LEU A 108 -6.49 15.43 -14.62
C LEU A 108 -6.28 13.93 -14.43
N CYS A 109 -6.72 13.10 -15.38
CA CYS A 109 -6.51 11.66 -15.36
C CYS A 109 -5.01 11.32 -15.26
N GLN A 110 -4.16 11.95 -16.05
CA GLN A 110 -2.71 11.74 -15.98
C GLN A 110 -2.10 12.23 -14.66
N ALA A 111 -2.52 13.40 -14.16
CA ALA A 111 -2.03 13.93 -12.88
C ALA A 111 -2.40 13.02 -11.71
N VAL A 112 -3.65 12.55 -11.62
CA VAL A 112 -4.12 11.58 -10.61
C VAL A 112 -3.32 10.28 -10.69
N ARG A 113 -3.11 9.73 -11.88
CA ARG A 113 -2.32 8.51 -12.07
C ARG A 113 -0.86 8.69 -11.66
N LEU A 114 -0.28 9.86 -11.90
CA LEU A 114 1.09 10.16 -11.49
C LEU A 114 1.20 10.20 -9.96
N ALA A 115 0.28 10.88 -9.29
CA ALA A 115 0.22 10.95 -7.83
C ALA A 115 0.00 9.54 -7.22
N LEU A 116 -0.87 8.74 -7.81
CA LEU A 116 -1.14 7.36 -7.36
C LEU A 116 0.07 6.42 -7.47
N LYS A 117 1.00 6.62 -8.40
CA LYS A 117 2.21 5.77 -8.53
C LYS A 117 3.07 5.74 -7.28
N GLY A 118 3.09 6.82 -6.50
CA GLY A 118 3.82 6.92 -5.25
C GLY A 118 3.09 6.36 -4.03
N VAL A 119 1.81 5.99 -4.17
CA VAL A 119 0.98 5.54 -3.05
C VAL A 119 1.34 4.11 -2.66
N ALA A 120 1.83 3.96 -1.43
CA ALA A 120 1.98 2.64 -0.82
C ALA A 120 0.60 2.03 -0.49
N ASP A 121 0.53 0.70 -0.48
CA ASP A 121 -0.68 -0.05 -0.10
C ASP A 121 -0.92 0.10 1.41
N MET A 122 -1.51 1.22 1.86
CA MET A 122 -1.68 1.58 3.27
C MET A 122 -2.28 0.47 4.17
N PRO A 123 -3.25 -0.35 3.73
CA PRO A 123 -3.78 -1.44 4.55
C PRO A 123 -2.74 -2.48 5.00
N ARG A 124 -1.72 -2.78 4.20
CA ARG A 124 -0.68 -3.75 4.55
C ARG A 124 0.26 -3.26 5.67
N PRO A 125 0.88 -2.07 5.57
CA PRO A 125 1.59 -1.45 6.69
C PRO A 125 0.76 -1.37 7.95
N LEU A 126 -0.47 -0.89 7.85
CA LEU A 126 -1.39 -0.79 8.99
C LEU A 126 -1.62 -2.13 9.68
N SER A 127 -1.85 -3.20 8.91
CA SER A 127 -2.01 -4.56 9.47
C SER A 127 -0.73 -5.07 10.14
N ARG A 128 0.45 -4.81 9.57
CA ARG A 128 1.73 -5.18 10.22
C ARG A 128 1.96 -4.42 11.52
N LEU A 129 1.64 -3.11 11.54
CA LEU A 129 1.74 -2.28 12.73
C LEU A 129 0.81 -2.79 13.83
N ALA A 130 -0.46 -3.06 13.50
CA ALA A 130 -1.45 -3.58 14.43
C ALA A 130 -1.10 -4.96 15.00
N LEU A 131 -0.35 -5.78 14.26
CA LEU A 131 0.13 -7.09 14.68
C LEU A 131 1.54 -7.04 15.29
N THR A 132 2.03 -5.87 15.71
CA THR A 132 3.38 -5.64 16.29
C THR A 132 4.54 -6.13 15.44
N ARG A 133 4.28 -6.46 14.15
CA ARG A 133 5.26 -6.91 13.15
C ARG A 133 5.77 -5.79 12.26
N GLY A 134 5.21 -4.59 12.43
CA GLY A 134 5.57 -3.40 11.68
C GLY A 134 6.83 -2.70 12.23
N GLY A 135 7.43 -1.86 11.39
CA GLY A 135 8.59 -1.04 11.72
C GLY A 135 8.44 0.40 11.23
N PRO A 136 9.48 1.23 11.40
CA PRO A 136 9.44 2.64 11.03
C PRO A 136 9.04 2.88 9.57
N ARG A 137 9.45 2.00 8.65
CA ARG A 137 9.08 2.08 7.23
C ARG A 137 7.59 1.88 6.98
N ASP A 138 6.87 1.19 7.87
CA ASP A 138 5.42 1.03 7.75
C ASP A 138 4.69 2.33 8.10
N LEU A 139 5.13 3.07 9.12
CA LEU A 139 4.65 4.43 9.38
C LEU A 139 5.04 5.38 8.24
N GLY A 140 6.23 5.24 7.67
CA GLY A 140 6.66 5.98 6.48
C GLY A 140 5.77 5.73 5.27
N ALA A 141 5.30 4.50 5.06
CA ALA A 141 4.37 4.17 4.01
C ALA A 141 2.98 4.82 4.23
N LEU A 142 2.51 4.90 5.49
CA LEU A 142 1.30 5.66 5.82
C LEU A 142 1.51 7.16 5.56
N ARG A 143 2.66 7.74 5.96
CA ARG A 143 3.02 9.14 5.67
C ARG A 143 2.92 9.45 4.18
N ALA A 144 3.55 8.62 3.34
CA ALA A 144 3.53 8.77 1.89
C ALA A 144 2.10 8.64 1.33
N GLY A 145 1.32 7.69 1.84
CA GLY A 145 -0.08 7.51 1.45
C GLY A 145 -0.95 8.71 1.78
N PHE A 146 -0.81 9.30 2.97
CA PHE A 146 -1.54 10.51 3.37
C PHE A 146 -1.15 11.72 2.53
N ALA A 147 0.14 11.92 2.26
CA ALA A 147 0.61 13.02 1.41
C ALA A 147 0.03 12.90 0.00
N ALA A 148 0.15 11.75 -0.64
CA ALA A 148 -0.40 11.53 -1.98
C ALA A 148 -1.94 11.67 -2.01
N ALA A 149 -2.64 11.28 -0.95
CA ALA A 149 -4.08 11.46 -0.84
C ALA A 149 -4.47 12.96 -0.79
N ALA A 150 -3.70 13.77 -0.07
CA ALA A 150 -3.91 15.22 0.00
C ALA A 150 -3.64 15.89 -1.37
N ASP A 151 -2.53 15.52 -2.04
CA ASP A 151 -2.20 16.00 -3.39
C ASP A 151 -3.32 15.66 -4.39
N ILE A 152 -3.84 14.43 -4.33
CA ILE A 152 -4.96 14.00 -5.18
C ILE A 152 -6.22 14.82 -4.90
N ALA A 153 -6.56 15.06 -3.64
CA ALA A 153 -7.74 15.83 -3.28
C ALA A 153 -7.64 17.27 -3.85
N GLU A 154 -6.46 17.87 -3.83
CA GLU A 154 -6.21 19.20 -4.38
C GLU A 154 -6.41 19.27 -5.91
N LEU A 155 -6.04 18.21 -6.64
CA LEU A 155 -6.26 18.12 -8.09
C LEU A 155 -7.73 18.23 -8.49
N PHE A 156 -8.65 17.89 -7.59
CA PHE A 156 -10.09 18.02 -7.82
C PHE A 156 -10.68 19.37 -7.34
N SER A 157 -9.86 20.28 -6.85
CA SER A 157 -10.34 21.60 -6.42
C SER A 157 -11.03 22.32 -7.57
N GLY A 158 -12.25 22.82 -7.32
CA GLY A 158 -13.07 23.46 -8.34
C GLY A 158 -13.67 22.54 -9.40
N LYS A 159 -13.52 21.25 -9.30
CA LYS A 159 -14.15 20.26 -10.18
C LYS A 159 -15.47 19.73 -9.59
N ALA A 160 -16.38 19.28 -10.46
CA ALA A 160 -17.63 18.63 -10.07
C ALA A 160 -17.58 17.13 -10.51
N PRO A 161 -16.92 16.27 -9.76
CA PRO A 161 -16.83 14.86 -10.11
C PRO A 161 -18.18 14.15 -9.94
N PRO A 162 -18.44 13.08 -10.71
CA PRO A 162 -19.64 12.27 -10.56
C PRO A 162 -19.68 11.56 -9.20
N ARG A 163 -20.85 11.01 -8.86
CA ARG A 163 -21.19 10.53 -7.52
C ARG A 163 -20.19 9.53 -6.94
N GLU A 164 -19.76 8.53 -7.71
CA GLU A 164 -18.76 7.55 -7.23
C GLU A 164 -17.43 8.23 -6.87
N LEU A 165 -16.92 9.12 -7.74
CA LEU A 165 -15.67 9.84 -7.46
C LEU A 165 -15.83 10.85 -6.33
N ALA A 166 -16.99 11.53 -6.23
CA ALA A 166 -17.29 12.44 -5.13
C ALA A 166 -17.29 11.70 -3.78
N GLY A 167 -17.90 10.51 -3.73
CA GLY A 167 -17.86 9.64 -2.56
C GLY A 167 -16.44 9.20 -2.20
N ALA A 168 -15.65 8.82 -3.21
CA ALA A 168 -14.24 8.46 -3.00
C ALA A 168 -13.43 9.64 -2.46
N LEU A 169 -13.59 10.84 -3.02
CA LEU A 169 -12.93 12.05 -2.53
C LEU A 169 -13.38 12.43 -1.11
N GLY A 170 -14.66 12.21 -0.78
CA GLY A 170 -15.15 12.35 0.60
C GLY A 170 -14.43 11.43 1.59
N ALA A 171 -14.18 10.16 1.21
CA ALA A 171 -13.40 9.23 2.03
C ALA A 171 -11.91 9.62 2.12
N VAL A 172 -11.34 10.17 1.05
CA VAL A 172 -9.98 10.73 1.06
C VAL A 172 -9.90 11.95 2.00
N ALA A 173 -10.87 12.85 1.95
CA ALA A 173 -10.94 14.01 2.83
C ALA A 173 -11.16 13.65 4.31
N ALA A 174 -11.78 12.47 4.58
CA ALA A 174 -11.99 11.95 5.92
C ALA A 174 -10.74 11.27 6.52
N LEU A 175 -9.64 11.15 5.79
CA LEU A 175 -8.38 10.64 6.31
C LEU A 175 -7.93 11.49 7.52
N PRO A 176 -7.33 10.87 8.56
CA PRO A 176 -7.05 11.53 9.83
C PRO A 176 -5.90 12.56 9.69
N ALA A 177 -6.23 13.80 9.37
CA ALA A 177 -5.26 14.88 9.15
C ALA A 177 -4.35 15.14 10.37
N ALA A 178 -4.89 15.00 11.59
CA ALA A 178 -4.10 15.13 12.83
C ALA A 178 -2.99 14.08 12.89
N LEU A 179 -3.31 12.81 12.63
CA LEU A 179 -2.35 11.70 12.58
C LEU A 179 -1.36 11.89 11.43
N ALA A 180 -1.83 12.28 10.24
CA ALA A 180 -0.96 12.55 9.09
C ALA A 180 0.08 13.62 9.43
N GLY A 181 -0.35 14.74 10.03
CA GLY A 181 0.53 15.79 10.51
C GLY A 181 1.47 15.34 11.63
N HIS A 182 1.00 14.50 12.56
CA HIS A 182 1.83 13.96 13.63
C HIS A 182 2.94 13.06 13.07
N ILE A 183 2.61 12.09 12.23
CA ILE A 183 3.59 11.19 11.57
C ILE A 183 4.60 12.02 10.73
N ALA A 184 4.13 13.03 10.00
CA ALA A 184 5.00 13.88 9.18
C ALA A 184 6.01 14.68 10.01
N ARG A 185 5.60 15.19 11.17
CA ARG A 185 6.50 15.89 12.11
C ARG A 185 7.45 14.95 12.84
N ALA A 186 6.98 13.75 13.19
CA ALA A 186 7.73 12.81 14.00
C ALA A 186 8.83 12.08 13.20
N LEU A 187 8.53 11.61 11.99
CA LEU A 187 9.45 10.73 11.27
C LEU A 187 10.55 11.48 10.52
N ALA A 188 11.76 10.95 10.61
CA ALA A 188 12.89 11.35 9.78
C ALA A 188 12.64 11.01 8.29
N GLU A 189 13.49 11.55 7.39
CA GLU A 189 13.40 11.24 5.95
C GLU A 189 13.84 9.79 5.70
N ASP A 190 15.00 9.41 6.20
CA ASP A 190 15.53 8.06 6.08
C ASP A 190 15.07 7.21 7.26
N LEU A 191 14.39 6.10 6.96
CA LEU A 191 13.83 5.22 7.96
C LEU A 191 14.55 3.88 7.98
N PRO A 192 15.04 3.43 9.17
CA PRO A 192 15.66 2.13 9.32
C PRO A 192 14.65 1.00 9.08
N LEU A 193 15.17 -0.19 8.82
CA LEU A 193 14.32 -1.38 8.65
C LEU A 193 13.72 -1.82 9.98
N LEU A 194 14.52 -1.84 11.03
CA LEU A 194 14.16 -2.35 12.34
C LEU A 194 14.05 -1.19 13.36
N LYS A 195 13.01 -1.22 14.19
CA LYS A 195 12.79 -0.21 15.23
C LYS A 195 13.94 -0.16 16.27
N ARG A 196 14.65 -1.27 16.50
CA ARG A 196 15.79 -1.35 17.41
C ARG A 196 17.03 -0.60 16.93
N ASP A 197 17.09 -0.27 15.64
CA ASP A 197 18.23 0.46 15.07
C ASP A 197 18.21 1.95 15.46
N GLY A 198 17.04 2.46 15.88
CA GLY A 198 16.84 3.87 16.22
C GLY A 198 17.00 4.81 15.02
N GLY A 199 17.00 6.11 15.27
CA GLY A 199 17.26 7.13 14.24
C GLY A 199 16.07 7.44 13.33
N PHE A 200 14.87 6.96 13.64
CA PHE A 200 13.69 7.17 12.81
C PHE A 200 12.85 8.39 13.19
N LEU A 201 13.11 8.99 14.34
CA LEU A 201 12.47 10.27 14.69
C LEU A 201 13.32 11.45 14.20
N ARG A 202 12.64 12.50 13.77
CA ARG A 202 13.25 13.74 13.29
C ARG A 202 13.90 14.50 14.45
N ALA A 203 15.02 15.17 14.19
CA ALA A 203 15.58 16.15 15.13
C ALA A 203 14.58 17.28 15.38
N GLY A 204 14.46 17.73 16.64
CA GLY A 204 13.49 18.74 17.06
C GLY A 204 12.09 18.17 17.38
N TYR A 205 11.89 16.86 17.26
CA TYR A 205 10.60 16.25 17.63
C TYR A 205 10.45 16.12 19.16
N ASP A 206 11.50 15.73 19.84
CA ASP A 206 11.54 15.56 21.30
C ASP A 206 12.86 16.11 21.86
N ALA A 207 12.79 17.03 22.82
CA ALA A 207 13.97 17.73 23.36
C ALA A 207 14.89 16.79 24.17
N GLU A 208 14.32 15.84 24.93
CA GLU A 208 15.10 14.85 25.68
C GLU A 208 15.85 13.92 24.72
N LEU A 209 15.20 13.49 23.65
CA LEU A 209 15.83 12.67 22.61
C LEU A 209 17.01 13.40 21.96
N ASP A 210 16.85 14.67 21.63
CA ASP A 210 17.90 15.46 21.00
C ASP A 210 19.09 15.65 21.95
N GLU A 211 18.84 15.86 23.25
CA GLU A 211 19.89 15.89 24.28
C GLU A 211 20.64 14.56 24.38
N MET A 212 19.91 13.43 24.42
CA MET A 212 20.53 12.10 24.50
C MET A 212 21.34 11.78 23.23
N ARG A 213 20.87 12.16 22.07
CA ARG A 213 21.62 12.03 20.81
C ARG A 213 22.88 12.90 20.80
N ALA A 214 22.79 14.14 21.28
CA ALA A 214 23.93 15.03 21.38
C ALA A 214 25.01 14.48 22.33
N LEU A 215 24.62 13.87 23.47
CA LEU A 215 25.52 13.19 24.37
C LEU A 215 26.20 11.98 23.72
N ARG A 216 25.44 11.14 23.02
CA ARG A 216 25.94 9.96 22.31
C ARG A 216 26.91 10.33 21.18
N ASP A 217 26.48 11.25 20.31
CA ASP A 217 27.20 11.59 19.07
C ASP A 217 28.33 12.62 19.35
N GLY A 218 28.15 13.43 20.38
CA GLY A 218 29.16 14.39 20.87
C GLY A 218 30.28 13.79 21.71
N THR A 219 30.21 12.50 22.00
CA THR A 219 31.17 11.78 22.85
C THR A 219 32.64 12.07 22.47
N ARG A 220 32.98 12.03 21.17
CA ARG A 220 34.34 12.31 20.70
C ARG A 220 34.83 13.71 21.07
N LYS A 221 33.95 14.72 20.98
CA LYS A 221 34.30 16.11 21.34
C LYS A 221 34.49 16.25 22.84
N VAL A 222 33.63 15.62 23.64
CA VAL A 222 33.70 15.64 25.10
C VAL A 222 34.94 14.90 25.58
N ILE A 223 35.26 13.73 25.03
CA ILE A 223 36.49 12.97 25.35
C ILE A 223 37.71 13.75 24.93
N ALA A 224 37.74 14.39 23.75
CA ALA A 224 38.89 15.21 23.33
C ALA A 224 39.09 16.46 24.20
N ALA A 225 38.02 17.07 24.69
CA ALA A 225 38.11 18.16 25.67
C ALA A 225 38.68 17.67 26.99
N MET A 226 38.13 16.57 27.53
CA MET A 226 38.64 15.98 28.78
C MET A 226 40.10 15.49 28.66
N GLU A 227 40.49 14.92 27.51
CA GLU A 227 41.90 14.55 27.25
C GLU A 227 42.81 15.76 27.33
N ARG A 228 42.41 16.89 26.74
CA ARG A 228 43.18 18.13 26.79
C ARG A 228 43.27 18.67 28.22
N ASP A 229 42.15 18.73 28.94
CA ASP A 229 42.09 19.25 30.30
C ASP A 229 42.95 18.41 31.26
N LEU A 230 42.88 17.07 31.15
CA LEU A 230 43.73 16.15 31.92
C LEU A 230 45.22 16.23 31.51
N ALA A 231 45.54 16.45 30.24
CA ALA A 231 46.90 16.65 29.77
C ALA A 231 47.50 17.96 30.31
N GLU A 232 46.73 19.03 30.39
CA GLU A 232 47.10 20.33 30.94
C GLU A 232 47.31 20.25 32.46
N GLU A 233 46.36 19.63 33.17
CA GLU A 233 46.44 19.43 34.62
C GLU A 233 47.64 18.60 35.05
N THR A 234 47.93 17.51 34.35
CA THR A 234 49.05 16.61 34.69
C THR A 234 50.39 17.06 34.12
N GLY A 235 50.40 18.02 33.18
CA GLY A 235 51.57 18.42 32.40
C GLY A 235 52.03 17.36 31.39
N ILE A 236 51.28 16.29 31.19
CA ILE A 236 51.65 15.17 30.30
C ILE A 236 51.02 15.37 28.92
N ARG A 237 51.72 16.00 28.00
CA ARG A 237 51.24 16.22 26.62
C ARG A 237 50.95 14.94 25.83
N SER A 238 51.50 13.80 26.21
CA SER A 238 51.33 12.51 25.57
C SER A 238 50.15 11.69 26.15
N LEU A 239 49.42 12.22 27.15
CA LEU A 239 48.26 11.59 27.72
C LEU A 239 47.20 11.38 26.64
N LYS A 240 46.64 10.18 26.58
CA LYS A 240 45.55 9.83 25.68
C LYS A 240 44.40 9.17 26.42
N ILE A 241 43.18 9.53 26.09
CA ILE A 241 41.99 8.79 26.53
C ILE A 241 41.66 7.76 25.45
N ARG A 242 41.60 6.49 25.87
CA ARG A 242 41.27 5.35 25.00
C ARG A 242 40.10 4.55 25.58
N HIS A 243 39.49 3.72 24.76
CA HIS A 243 38.41 2.82 25.15
C HIS A 243 38.73 1.39 24.75
N ASN A 244 38.37 0.44 25.61
CA ASN A 244 38.25 -0.97 25.28
C ASN A 244 37.12 -1.63 26.08
N ASN A 245 36.67 -2.81 25.62
CA ASN A 245 35.50 -3.49 26.20
C ASN A 245 35.73 -4.04 27.64
N VAL A 246 36.95 -4.03 28.16
CA VAL A 246 37.28 -4.56 29.51
C VAL A 246 37.36 -3.44 30.53
N LEU A 247 38.02 -2.33 30.18
CA LEU A 247 38.30 -1.22 31.09
C LEU A 247 37.37 -0.01 30.90
N GLY A 248 36.57 0.00 29.82
CA GLY A 248 35.81 1.16 29.38
C GLY A 248 36.74 2.28 28.89
N TYR A 249 36.45 3.54 29.24
CA TYR A 249 37.32 4.66 28.97
C TYR A 249 38.44 4.76 30.04
N TYR A 250 39.66 4.91 29.57
CA TYR A 250 40.84 5.06 30.44
C TYR A 250 41.85 6.05 29.86
N THR A 251 42.58 6.70 30.73
CA THR A 251 43.75 7.50 30.36
C THR A 251 44.98 6.59 30.25
N GLU A 252 45.75 6.71 29.18
CA GLU A 252 46.95 5.96 28.93
C GLU A 252 48.17 6.93 28.95
N VAL A 253 49.13 6.64 29.77
CA VAL A 253 50.40 7.39 29.86
C VAL A 253 51.59 6.44 29.78
N THR A 254 52.71 6.91 29.29
CA THR A 254 53.93 6.10 29.27
C THR A 254 54.44 5.85 30.71
N ALA A 255 55.15 4.75 30.93
CA ALA A 255 55.66 4.37 32.25
C ALA A 255 56.48 5.49 32.91
N ASN A 256 57.23 6.28 32.11
CA ASN A 256 58.01 7.40 32.57
C ASN A 256 57.20 8.57 33.16
N HIS A 257 55.97 8.73 32.71
CA HIS A 257 55.08 9.80 33.19
C HIS A 257 54.11 9.33 34.28
N ALA A 258 54.10 8.04 34.60
CA ALA A 258 53.17 7.48 35.59
C ALA A 258 53.39 8.06 37.02
N ALA A 259 54.61 8.51 37.35
CA ALA A 259 54.87 9.16 38.61
C ALA A 259 54.08 10.45 38.86
N ALA A 260 53.73 11.19 37.84
CA ALA A 260 52.83 12.36 37.93
C ALA A 260 51.42 12.00 38.41
N MET A 261 50.95 10.79 38.13
CA MET A 261 49.62 10.30 38.51
C MET A 261 49.62 9.50 39.84
N THR A 262 50.80 9.14 40.36
CA THR A 262 50.92 8.33 41.58
C THR A 262 51.81 8.99 42.66
N GLY A 263 52.44 10.12 42.35
CA GLY A 263 53.46 10.74 43.20
C GLY A 263 52.93 11.54 44.39
N SER A 264 51.68 11.89 44.44
CA SER A 264 51.02 12.59 45.54
C SER A 264 49.72 11.90 45.98
N GLU A 265 49.34 12.09 47.23
CA GLU A 265 48.05 11.55 47.73
C GLU A 265 46.84 12.13 46.96
N ALA A 266 46.91 13.39 46.58
CA ALA A 266 45.89 14.02 45.75
C ALA A 266 45.81 13.40 44.36
N ALA A 267 46.92 13.10 43.70
CA ALA A 267 47.00 12.43 42.42
C ALA A 267 46.46 10.99 42.51
N LYS A 268 46.82 10.22 43.53
CA LYS A 268 46.30 8.86 43.76
C LYS A 268 44.81 8.83 44.02
N ALA A 269 44.26 9.80 44.70
CA ALA A 269 42.81 9.92 44.93
C ALA A 269 42.04 10.24 43.63
N ARG A 270 42.66 11.00 42.70
CA ARG A 270 42.03 11.40 41.43
C ARG A 270 42.21 10.34 40.34
N PHE A 271 43.41 9.78 40.18
CA PHE A 271 43.76 8.81 39.15
C PHE A 271 43.75 7.39 39.72
N ILE A 272 42.69 6.67 39.51
CA ILE A 272 42.52 5.28 39.95
C ILE A 272 43.30 4.38 38.99
N HIS A 273 44.31 3.70 39.45
CA HIS A 273 45.10 2.74 38.66
C HIS A 273 44.22 1.56 38.20
N ARG A 274 44.29 1.20 36.90
CA ARG A 274 43.54 0.11 36.31
C ARG A 274 44.42 -1.04 35.80
N GLN A 275 45.51 -0.70 35.12
CA GLN A 275 46.39 -1.71 34.52
C GLN A 275 47.81 -1.16 34.29
N THR A 276 48.81 -2.01 34.56
CA THR A 276 50.22 -1.76 34.19
C THR A 276 50.55 -2.60 32.96
N MET A 277 51.13 -1.97 31.94
CA MET A 277 51.66 -2.60 30.74
C MET A 277 53.16 -2.38 30.65
N ALA A 278 53.86 -3.12 29.78
CA ALA A 278 55.34 -3.01 29.65
C ALA A 278 55.81 -1.60 29.28
N SER A 279 55.02 -0.81 28.53
CA SER A 279 55.39 0.53 28.05
C SER A 279 54.43 1.65 28.51
N ALA A 280 53.35 1.33 29.21
CA ALA A 280 52.30 2.29 29.57
C ALA A 280 51.60 1.89 30.86
N MET A 281 51.04 2.90 31.55
CA MET A 281 50.12 2.69 32.66
C MET A 281 48.75 3.29 32.33
N ARG A 282 47.70 2.61 32.78
CA ARG A 282 46.30 2.97 32.53
C ARG A 282 45.61 3.32 33.83
N PHE A 283 44.93 4.47 33.78
CA PHE A 283 44.19 5.01 34.93
C PHE A 283 42.74 5.37 34.47
N THR A 284 41.86 5.50 35.41
CA THR A 284 40.59 6.16 35.23
C THR A 284 40.41 7.27 36.25
N THR A 285 39.49 8.19 35.99
CA THR A 285 39.05 9.17 36.99
C THR A 285 37.55 8.96 37.26
N THR A 286 37.07 9.48 38.40
CA THR A 286 35.64 9.43 38.70
C THR A 286 34.81 10.14 37.63
N GLU A 287 35.34 11.25 37.09
CA GLU A 287 34.68 12.00 36.04
C GLU A 287 34.62 11.20 34.72
N LEU A 288 35.70 10.48 34.37
CA LEU A 288 35.79 9.67 33.17
C LEU A 288 34.83 8.46 33.25
N ALA A 289 34.79 7.78 34.41
CA ALA A 289 33.84 6.70 34.67
C ALA A 289 32.37 7.19 34.68
N GLY A 290 32.13 8.37 35.26
CA GLY A 290 30.81 9.00 35.23
C GLY A 290 30.39 9.38 33.82
N LEU A 291 31.32 9.89 32.99
CA LEU A 291 31.04 10.20 31.59
C LEU A 291 30.70 8.94 30.77
N GLU A 292 31.46 7.84 30.97
CA GLU A 292 31.16 6.55 30.34
C GLU A 292 29.77 6.06 30.65
N THR A 293 29.37 6.08 31.93
CA THR A 293 28.03 5.69 32.36
C THR A 293 26.95 6.56 31.69
N ARG A 294 27.18 7.89 31.60
CA ARG A 294 26.24 8.80 30.93
C ARG A 294 26.14 8.54 29.45
N ILE A 295 27.25 8.22 28.76
CA ILE A 295 27.25 7.91 27.32
C ILE A 295 26.49 6.60 27.06
N ALA A 296 26.77 5.55 27.83
CA ALA A 296 26.07 4.27 27.71
C ALA A 296 24.60 4.42 27.97
N ASN A 297 24.21 5.11 29.02
CA ASN A 297 22.81 5.35 29.36
C ASN A 297 22.08 6.25 28.33
N ALA A 298 22.80 7.18 27.69
CA ALA A 298 22.23 8.08 26.70
C ALA A 298 21.78 7.32 25.44
N ALA A 299 22.55 6.33 25.00
CA ALA A 299 22.17 5.51 23.85
C ALA A 299 20.90 4.69 24.12
N ASP A 300 20.84 4.02 25.28
CA ASP A 300 19.69 3.22 25.70
C ASP A 300 18.47 4.10 25.93
N ARG A 301 18.65 5.27 26.55
CA ARG A 301 17.57 6.22 26.80
C ARG A 301 17.02 6.81 25.49
N ALA A 302 17.89 7.20 24.56
CA ALA A 302 17.48 7.66 23.24
C ALA A 302 16.63 6.61 22.50
N LEU A 303 17.08 5.36 22.51
CA LEU A 303 16.32 4.26 21.90
C LEU A 303 14.97 4.04 22.61
N ALA A 304 14.95 4.10 23.94
CA ALA A 304 13.71 3.95 24.71
C ALA A 304 12.68 5.04 24.38
N ILE A 305 13.10 6.31 24.24
CA ILE A 305 12.24 7.42 23.84
C ILE A 305 11.71 7.20 22.43
N GLU A 306 12.57 6.79 21.49
CA GLU A 306 12.15 6.50 20.12
C GLU A 306 11.14 5.35 20.06
N LEU A 307 11.34 4.28 20.81
CA LEU A 307 10.41 3.15 20.87
C LEU A 307 9.06 3.55 21.48
N ALA A 308 9.07 4.36 22.53
CA ALA A 308 7.83 4.86 23.15
C ALA A 308 7.02 5.74 22.17
N ALA A 309 7.69 6.64 21.45
CA ALA A 309 7.06 7.45 20.41
C ALA A 309 6.54 6.60 19.24
N PHE A 310 7.28 5.57 18.83
CA PHE A 310 6.83 4.62 17.81
C PHE A 310 5.53 3.91 18.23
N GLU A 311 5.47 3.37 19.44
CA GLU A 311 4.27 2.67 19.95
C GLU A 311 3.08 3.64 20.07
N ALA A 312 3.29 4.90 20.44
CA ALA A 312 2.24 5.92 20.47
C ALA A 312 1.68 6.20 19.06
N LEU A 313 2.55 6.40 18.07
CA LEU A 313 2.13 6.61 16.68
C LEU A 313 1.41 5.39 16.10
N VAL A 314 1.84 4.18 16.46
CA VAL A 314 1.15 2.94 16.06
C VAL A 314 -0.24 2.87 16.67
N ALA A 315 -0.38 3.18 17.96
CA ALA A 315 -1.68 3.18 18.65
C ALA A 315 -2.65 4.18 18.00
N GLU A 316 -2.19 5.39 17.67
CA GLU A 316 -2.99 6.39 16.94
C GLU A 316 -3.40 5.86 15.55
N ALA A 317 -2.49 5.26 14.79
CA ALA A 317 -2.77 4.72 13.47
C ALA A 317 -3.79 3.56 13.52
N VAL A 318 -3.70 2.70 14.53
CA VAL A 318 -4.64 1.60 14.74
C VAL A 318 -6.02 2.11 15.15
N ALA A 319 -6.11 3.15 15.98
CA ALA A 319 -7.37 3.79 16.35
C ALA A 319 -8.11 4.38 15.14
N GLU A 320 -7.39 4.86 14.13
CA GLU A 320 -7.94 5.43 12.90
C GLU A 320 -8.01 4.42 11.73
N ALA A 321 -7.88 3.13 12.01
CA ALA A 321 -7.75 2.08 11.00
C ALA A 321 -8.89 2.05 9.97
N GLU A 322 -10.14 2.31 10.39
CA GLU A 322 -11.28 2.30 9.48
C GLU A 322 -11.21 3.43 8.46
N LYS A 323 -10.88 4.65 8.90
CA LYS A 323 -10.72 5.80 7.98
C LYS A 323 -9.55 5.58 7.02
N ILE A 324 -8.44 5.02 7.49
CA ILE A 324 -7.28 4.71 6.65
C ILE A 324 -7.64 3.67 5.59
N ARG A 325 -8.40 2.63 5.93
CA ARG A 325 -8.87 1.63 4.96
C ARG A 325 -9.85 2.22 3.95
N ALA A 326 -10.81 3.01 4.42
CA ALA A 326 -11.78 3.69 3.56
C ALA A 326 -11.07 4.61 2.55
N GLY A 327 -10.11 5.42 3.01
CA GLY A 327 -9.29 6.26 2.14
C GLY A 327 -8.47 5.45 1.14
N ALA A 328 -7.88 4.34 1.56
CA ALA A 328 -7.14 3.46 0.66
C ALA A 328 -8.04 2.81 -0.40
N ALA A 329 -9.25 2.40 -0.03
CA ALA A 329 -10.25 1.88 -0.97
C ALA A 329 -10.71 2.96 -1.95
N ALA A 330 -10.88 4.19 -1.49
CA ALA A 330 -11.20 5.33 -2.33
C ALA A 330 -10.11 5.65 -3.37
N LEU A 331 -8.84 5.60 -2.98
CA LEU A 331 -7.73 5.73 -3.92
C LEU A 331 -7.71 4.61 -4.97
N ALA A 332 -8.11 3.39 -4.61
CA ALA A 332 -8.25 2.29 -5.57
C ALA A 332 -9.40 2.54 -6.56
N VAL A 333 -10.51 3.16 -6.13
CA VAL A 333 -11.61 3.57 -7.04
C VAL A 333 -11.11 4.59 -8.06
N LEU A 334 -10.37 5.62 -7.62
CA LEU A 334 -9.77 6.61 -8.51
C LEU A 334 -8.83 5.94 -9.53
N ASP A 335 -8.00 4.99 -9.09
CA ASP A 335 -7.06 4.27 -9.96
C ASP A 335 -7.79 3.43 -11.02
N VAL A 336 -8.81 2.67 -10.64
CA VAL A 336 -9.57 1.83 -11.58
C VAL A 336 -10.35 2.68 -12.58
N SER A 337 -10.99 3.75 -12.13
CA SER A 337 -11.76 4.64 -13.02
C SER A 337 -10.85 5.36 -14.04
N ALA A 338 -9.69 5.84 -13.59
CA ALA A 338 -8.68 6.43 -14.47
C ALA A 338 -8.05 5.38 -15.41
N ALA A 339 -7.85 4.15 -14.94
CA ALA A 339 -7.35 3.04 -15.75
C ALA A 339 -8.32 2.65 -16.87
N PHE A 340 -9.62 2.57 -16.57
CA PHE A 340 -10.65 2.31 -17.58
C PHE A 340 -10.82 3.46 -18.58
N ALA A 341 -10.68 4.70 -18.15
CA ALA A 341 -10.70 5.85 -19.05
C ALA A 341 -9.54 5.78 -20.06
N LEU A 342 -8.32 5.56 -19.58
CA LEU A 342 -7.13 5.40 -20.44
C LEU A 342 -7.28 4.22 -21.40
N LEU A 343 -7.77 3.06 -20.90
CA LEU A 343 -8.02 1.88 -21.72
C LEU A 343 -9.03 2.17 -22.84
N SER A 344 -10.16 2.80 -22.47
CA SER A 344 -11.23 3.09 -23.42
C SER A 344 -10.80 4.03 -24.54
N GLU A 345 -9.92 4.97 -24.27
CA GLU A 345 -9.34 5.87 -25.26
C GLU A 345 -8.35 5.10 -26.15
N ALA A 346 -7.38 4.40 -25.55
CA ALA A 346 -6.32 3.70 -26.28
C ALA A 346 -6.86 2.58 -27.19
N GLU A 347 -7.94 1.91 -26.78
CA GLU A 347 -8.51 0.76 -27.48
C GLU A 347 -9.79 1.13 -28.28
N ASN A 348 -10.15 2.40 -28.31
CA ASN A 348 -11.37 2.89 -28.97
C ASN A 348 -12.64 2.11 -28.55
N TRP A 349 -12.90 2.07 -27.24
CA TRP A 349 -14.06 1.43 -26.64
C TRP A 349 -15.20 2.44 -26.44
N CYS A 350 -16.43 1.99 -26.59
CA CYS A 350 -17.62 2.82 -26.38
C CYS A 350 -18.20 2.68 -24.97
N ARG A 351 -18.87 3.72 -24.51
CA ARG A 351 -19.70 3.66 -23.31
C ARG A 351 -20.94 2.80 -23.60
N PRO A 352 -21.19 1.69 -22.88
CA PRO A 352 -22.42 0.91 -23.03
C PRO A 352 -23.59 1.66 -22.39
N GLN A 353 -24.77 1.48 -22.95
CA GLN A 353 -26.04 1.69 -22.25
C GLN A 353 -26.32 0.47 -21.39
N VAL A 354 -26.62 0.67 -20.11
CA VAL A 354 -26.93 -0.42 -19.17
C VAL A 354 -28.22 -0.03 -18.42
N ASP A 355 -29.19 -0.91 -18.42
CA ASP A 355 -30.51 -0.68 -17.77
C ASP A 355 -31.15 -1.99 -17.28
N ALA A 356 -32.35 -1.91 -16.72
CA ALA A 356 -33.09 -3.07 -16.22
C ALA A 356 -33.92 -3.82 -17.31
N SER A 357 -33.71 -3.52 -18.59
CA SER A 357 -34.38 -4.21 -19.70
C SER A 357 -33.78 -5.60 -19.96
N LEU A 358 -34.35 -6.30 -20.93
CA LEU A 358 -33.79 -7.56 -21.47
C LEU A 358 -32.98 -7.33 -22.76
N ALA A 359 -32.60 -6.10 -23.05
CA ALA A 359 -31.83 -5.77 -24.23
C ALA A 359 -30.46 -6.41 -24.22
N PHE A 360 -30.00 -6.94 -25.33
CA PHE A 360 -28.64 -7.34 -25.56
C PHE A 360 -28.25 -7.10 -27.00
N THR A 361 -27.82 -5.88 -27.30
CA THR A 361 -27.43 -5.44 -28.63
C THR A 361 -25.99 -4.98 -28.61
N VAL A 362 -25.16 -5.58 -29.43
CA VAL A 362 -23.75 -5.20 -29.62
C VAL A 362 -23.51 -4.95 -31.09
N THR A 363 -23.06 -3.76 -31.44
CA THR A 363 -22.68 -3.39 -32.80
C THR A 363 -21.19 -3.25 -32.91
N GLY A 364 -20.58 -3.98 -33.83
CA GLY A 364 -19.12 -3.94 -34.04
C GLY A 364 -18.35 -4.42 -32.83
N GLY A 365 -18.82 -5.47 -32.15
CA GLY A 365 -18.18 -6.07 -30.99
C GLY A 365 -16.85 -6.72 -31.34
N ARG A 366 -15.88 -6.62 -30.43
CA ARG A 366 -14.54 -7.16 -30.58
C ARG A 366 -14.13 -7.92 -29.32
N HIS A 367 -13.29 -8.94 -29.47
CA HIS A 367 -12.82 -9.69 -28.32
C HIS A 367 -11.58 -9.00 -27.71
N PRO A 368 -11.64 -8.46 -26.47
CA PRO A 368 -10.59 -7.58 -25.95
C PRO A 368 -9.20 -8.23 -25.87
N VAL A 369 -9.14 -9.52 -25.58
CA VAL A 369 -7.86 -10.24 -25.47
C VAL A 369 -7.32 -10.62 -26.84
N VAL A 370 -8.18 -11.17 -27.73
CA VAL A 370 -7.76 -11.63 -29.06
C VAL A 370 -7.36 -10.44 -29.93
N GLU A 371 -8.11 -9.34 -29.92
CA GLU A 371 -7.78 -8.12 -30.65
C GLU A 371 -6.38 -7.59 -30.29
N GLN A 372 -6.09 -7.52 -28.99
CA GLN A 372 -4.76 -7.08 -28.53
C GLN A 372 -3.64 -8.09 -28.89
N ALA A 373 -3.95 -9.40 -28.89
CA ALA A 373 -3.00 -10.42 -29.31
C ALA A 373 -2.67 -10.30 -30.80
N LEU A 374 -3.69 -10.19 -31.68
CA LEU A 374 -3.50 -9.98 -33.13
C LEU A 374 -2.69 -8.72 -33.43
N ARG A 375 -2.95 -7.63 -32.71
CA ARG A 375 -2.20 -6.38 -32.88
C ARG A 375 -0.72 -6.54 -32.49
N ARG A 376 -0.44 -7.33 -31.44
CA ARG A 376 0.94 -7.61 -31.00
C ARG A 376 1.70 -8.55 -31.95
N SER A 377 1.01 -9.54 -32.54
CA SER A 377 1.61 -10.48 -33.50
C SER A 377 1.70 -9.90 -34.91
N GLY A 378 1.02 -8.79 -35.22
CA GLY A 378 0.99 -8.22 -36.56
C GLY A 378 0.10 -8.99 -37.55
N GLU A 379 -0.83 -9.83 -37.06
CA GLU A 379 -1.70 -10.70 -37.88
C GLU A 379 -2.93 -9.99 -38.48
N GLY A 380 -2.97 -8.68 -38.44
CA GLY A 380 -4.07 -7.89 -38.99
C GLY A 380 -5.17 -7.57 -37.98
N PRO A 381 -6.17 -6.78 -38.36
CA PRO A 381 -7.20 -6.32 -37.45
C PRO A 381 -8.20 -7.42 -37.08
N PHE A 382 -8.73 -7.36 -35.86
CA PHE A 382 -9.85 -8.21 -35.45
C PHE A 382 -11.09 -7.87 -36.29
N VAL A 383 -11.77 -8.90 -36.83
CA VAL A 383 -13.04 -8.71 -37.57
C VAL A 383 -14.17 -8.53 -36.54
N ALA A 384 -14.72 -7.33 -36.49
CA ALA A 384 -15.80 -7.00 -35.59
C ALA A 384 -17.12 -7.74 -35.94
N ASN A 385 -17.93 -8.08 -34.93
CA ASN A 385 -19.13 -8.84 -35.08
C ASN A 385 -20.30 -8.15 -34.37
N ASP A 386 -21.49 -8.20 -34.95
CA ASP A 386 -22.71 -7.74 -34.33
C ASP A 386 -23.41 -8.90 -33.59
N CYS A 387 -24.15 -8.57 -32.52
CA CYS A 387 -24.93 -9.53 -31.75
C CYS A 387 -26.26 -8.86 -31.34
N GLU A 388 -27.41 -9.52 -31.62
CA GLU A 388 -28.74 -9.04 -31.26
C GLU A 388 -29.50 -10.18 -30.55
N LEU A 389 -29.53 -10.14 -29.23
CA LEU A 389 -30.24 -11.11 -28.39
C LEU A 389 -31.38 -10.45 -27.61
N SER A 390 -31.80 -9.24 -28.00
CA SER A 390 -32.95 -8.57 -27.39
C SER A 390 -34.23 -9.33 -27.65
N PRO A 391 -35.23 -9.25 -26.76
CA PRO A 391 -36.52 -9.87 -26.98
C PRO A 391 -37.17 -9.42 -28.27
N GLN A 392 -37.79 -10.35 -28.95
CA GLN A 392 -38.66 -10.09 -30.12
C GLN A 392 -40.13 -10.28 -29.76
N GLY A 393 -41.03 -9.62 -30.50
CA GLY A 393 -42.46 -9.73 -30.30
C GLY A 393 -42.95 -9.02 -29.03
N ASP A 394 -43.60 -9.74 -28.11
CA ASP A 394 -44.20 -9.18 -26.89
C ASP A 394 -43.18 -8.85 -25.78
N GLY A 395 -41.87 -9.06 -26.03
CA GLY A 395 -40.79 -8.71 -25.13
C GLY A 395 -40.67 -9.55 -23.86
N ARG A 396 -41.42 -10.66 -23.74
CA ARG A 396 -41.46 -11.48 -22.52
C ARG A 396 -40.33 -12.48 -22.38
N TYR A 397 -39.67 -12.87 -23.48
CA TYR A 397 -38.67 -13.92 -23.52
C TYR A 397 -37.41 -13.43 -24.23
N GLY A 398 -36.25 -13.82 -23.72
CA GLY A 398 -34.97 -13.57 -24.39
C GLY A 398 -34.83 -14.35 -25.69
N ALA A 399 -33.96 -13.93 -26.58
CA ALA A 399 -33.65 -14.60 -27.83
C ALA A 399 -32.59 -15.70 -27.63
N ILE A 400 -32.66 -16.73 -28.49
CA ILE A 400 -31.67 -17.80 -28.56
C ILE A 400 -31.09 -17.82 -29.96
N TRP A 401 -29.73 -17.76 -30.05
CA TRP A 401 -29.04 -17.96 -31.30
C TRP A 401 -28.42 -19.35 -31.40
N LEU A 402 -28.66 -20.03 -32.51
CA LEU A 402 -27.96 -21.27 -32.86
C LEU A 402 -26.79 -20.93 -33.81
N LEU A 403 -25.57 -20.99 -33.30
CA LEU A 403 -24.35 -20.71 -34.08
C LEU A 403 -23.77 -22.01 -34.63
N THR A 404 -23.73 -22.12 -35.96
CA THR A 404 -23.12 -23.24 -36.70
C THR A 404 -21.92 -22.76 -37.49
N GLY A 405 -21.06 -23.67 -37.89
CA GLY A 405 -19.89 -23.36 -38.71
C GLY A 405 -18.71 -24.31 -38.45
N PRO A 406 -17.65 -24.24 -39.25
CA PRO A 406 -16.49 -25.10 -39.13
C PRO A 406 -15.76 -24.94 -37.77
N ASN A 407 -15.02 -25.98 -37.37
CA ASN A 407 -14.09 -25.85 -36.29
C ASN A 407 -13.03 -24.79 -36.67
N MET A 408 -12.61 -23.99 -35.73
CA MET A 408 -11.72 -22.83 -35.91
C MET A 408 -12.37 -21.63 -36.66
N GLY A 409 -13.66 -21.66 -36.94
CA GLY A 409 -14.41 -20.54 -37.56
C GLY A 409 -14.74 -19.39 -36.61
N GLY A 410 -14.10 -19.28 -35.45
CA GLY A 410 -14.28 -18.17 -34.51
C GLY A 410 -15.52 -18.26 -33.59
N LYS A 411 -16.32 -19.37 -33.64
CA LYS A 411 -17.53 -19.53 -32.81
C LYS A 411 -17.28 -19.29 -31.33
N SER A 412 -16.26 -19.95 -30.75
CA SER A 412 -15.93 -19.81 -29.33
C SER A 412 -15.43 -18.41 -29.00
N THR A 413 -14.71 -17.76 -29.91
CA THR A 413 -14.28 -16.36 -29.76
C THR A 413 -15.46 -15.42 -29.72
N PHE A 414 -16.46 -15.61 -30.61
CA PHE A 414 -17.69 -14.83 -30.63
C PHE A 414 -18.52 -14.99 -29.33
N LEU A 415 -18.69 -16.24 -28.85
CA LEU A 415 -19.40 -16.49 -27.59
C LEU A 415 -18.71 -15.83 -26.39
N ARG A 416 -17.40 -16.01 -26.29
CA ARG A 416 -16.60 -15.36 -25.23
C ARG A 416 -16.64 -13.84 -25.33
N GLN A 417 -16.54 -13.28 -26.55
CA GLN A 417 -16.65 -11.83 -26.80
C GLN A 417 -17.88 -11.23 -26.14
N ASN A 418 -19.05 -11.79 -26.40
CA ASN A 418 -20.31 -11.26 -25.88
C ASN A 418 -20.43 -11.41 -24.35
N ALA A 419 -19.97 -12.54 -23.81
CA ALA A 419 -19.90 -12.75 -22.36
C ALA A 419 -18.95 -11.73 -21.68
N LEU A 420 -17.77 -11.46 -22.27
CA LEU A 420 -16.81 -10.49 -21.74
C LEU A 420 -17.33 -9.05 -21.88
N ILE A 421 -18.08 -8.72 -22.92
CA ILE A 421 -18.74 -7.42 -23.07
C ILE A 421 -19.76 -7.21 -21.95
N ALA A 422 -20.60 -8.20 -21.62
CA ALA A 422 -21.52 -8.11 -20.49
C ALA A 422 -20.79 -7.90 -19.16
N ILE A 423 -19.73 -8.67 -18.90
CA ILE A 423 -18.90 -8.53 -17.69
C ILE A 423 -18.31 -7.12 -17.59
N LEU A 424 -17.72 -6.61 -18.67
CA LEU A 424 -17.10 -5.28 -18.70
C LEU A 424 -18.15 -4.18 -18.49
N ALA A 425 -19.30 -4.26 -19.15
CA ALA A 425 -20.37 -3.31 -18.98
C ALA A 425 -20.84 -3.22 -17.51
N GLN A 426 -21.11 -4.38 -16.89
CA GLN A 426 -21.57 -4.44 -15.49
C GLN A 426 -20.45 -4.21 -14.46
N ALA A 427 -19.18 -4.33 -14.85
CA ALA A 427 -18.05 -3.88 -14.03
C ALA A 427 -17.93 -2.34 -13.99
N GLY A 428 -18.67 -1.63 -14.86
CA GLY A 428 -18.59 -0.17 -15.02
C GLY A 428 -17.47 0.28 -15.93
N SER A 429 -17.07 -0.57 -16.89
CA SER A 429 -16.09 -0.24 -17.93
C SER A 429 -16.79 0.09 -19.24
N PHE A 430 -16.13 0.88 -20.07
CA PHE A 430 -16.46 0.93 -21.49
C PHE A 430 -16.16 -0.44 -22.13
N VAL A 431 -16.75 -0.73 -23.28
CA VAL A 431 -16.71 -2.05 -23.92
C VAL A 431 -16.12 -2.00 -25.33
N PRO A 432 -15.48 -3.07 -25.79
CA PRO A 432 -14.86 -3.17 -27.11
C PRO A 432 -15.92 -3.34 -28.22
N ALA A 433 -16.68 -2.27 -28.49
CA ALA A 433 -17.71 -2.22 -29.50
C ALA A 433 -17.84 -0.82 -30.08
N ARG A 434 -18.58 -0.68 -31.22
CA ARG A 434 -19.00 0.64 -31.71
C ARG A 434 -20.17 1.19 -30.89
N ALA A 435 -21.11 0.30 -30.52
CA ALA A 435 -22.24 0.59 -29.64
C ALA A 435 -22.63 -0.69 -28.90
N ALA A 436 -23.13 -0.55 -27.67
CA ALA A 436 -23.67 -1.67 -26.91
C ALA A 436 -24.83 -1.20 -26.02
N HIS A 437 -25.90 -1.99 -26.00
CA HIS A 437 -27.01 -1.85 -25.06
C HIS A 437 -27.21 -3.21 -24.37
N VAL A 438 -26.98 -3.22 -23.05
CA VAL A 438 -26.98 -4.44 -22.23
C VAL A 438 -27.96 -4.25 -21.08
N GLY A 439 -29.08 -4.98 -21.13
CA GLY A 439 -29.90 -5.18 -19.95
C GLY A 439 -29.13 -5.95 -18.91
N VAL A 440 -29.29 -5.60 -17.64
CA VAL A 440 -28.50 -6.22 -16.54
C VAL A 440 -28.73 -7.74 -16.52
N VAL A 441 -27.65 -8.48 -16.55
CA VAL A 441 -27.59 -9.94 -16.46
C VAL A 441 -27.36 -10.34 -15.02
N ASP A 442 -28.18 -11.24 -14.47
CA ASP A 442 -28.04 -11.73 -13.08
C ASP A 442 -27.20 -13.00 -12.99
N ARG A 443 -27.10 -13.78 -14.08
CA ARG A 443 -26.34 -15.05 -14.13
C ARG A 443 -25.66 -15.22 -15.47
N LEU A 444 -24.43 -15.67 -15.46
CA LEU A 444 -23.65 -16.00 -16.66
C LEU A 444 -23.10 -17.41 -16.56
N PHE A 445 -23.45 -18.25 -17.52
CA PHE A 445 -22.94 -19.61 -17.63
C PHE A 445 -22.27 -19.82 -18.99
N SER A 446 -21.14 -20.48 -19.00
CA SER A 446 -20.42 -20.85 -20.22
C SER A 446 -19.92 -22.27 -20.13
N ARG A 447 -20.19 -23.05 -21.19
CA ARG A 447 -19.62 -24.36 -21.42
C ARG A 447 -18.84 -24.35 -22.73
N VAL A 448 -17.68 -23.68 -22.73
CA VAL A 448 -16.78 -23.62 -23.87
C VAL A 448 -15.64 -24.60 -23.63
N GLY A 449 -15.45 -25.56 -24.55
CA GLY A 449 -14.34 -26.51 -24.46
C GLY A 449 -14.64 -27.79 -23.70
N ALA A 450 -15.79 -28.41 -23.93
CA ALA A 450 -15.97 -29.83 -23.63
C ALA A 450 -15.25 -30.63 -24.71
N SER A 451 -14.02 -31.05 -24.43
CA SER A 451 -13.38 -32.22 -25.06
C SER A 451 -13.53 -33.40 -24.14
#